data_ae4c118cd34d1f967eab837ade2afcf2
#
_entry.id   ae4c118cd34d1f967eab837ade2afcf2
#
_cell.length_a   1.000
_cell.length_b   1.000
_cell.length_c   1.000
_cell.angle_alpha   90.00
_cell.angle_beta   90.00
_cell.angle_gamma   90.00
#
_symmetry.space_group_name_H-M   'P 1'
#
loop_
_entity.id
_entity.type
_entity.pdbx_description
1 polymer ?
#
loop_
_entity_poly.entity_id
_entity_poly.type
_entity_poly.pdbx_seq_one_letter_code
_entity_poly.pdbx_strand_id
1 'polypeptide(L)'
;LAINLGTLSNFLEADENNKFGKLKSYVENSGILNEKIDDKGENHFHCVNFADYHLYELTSNGVVSSYIQGILNKITDKNKINPFYNDFCQTCEKCQSKGLCPIKVNYELISDKKIQKGIICTLIETIVKNKLIVSTRTLLNMTYEVLVDERNWTCGSLEPRKEPERLTSLSYCKSLLPNVLFEKKESSEVLNAVGSIDPMQIRNENIDDFFVFYINSNNILQLFKNNLPDYFRQIERLSYIDFSDRSTYTLKIEILKLFVRTCWLTGIRRDLLPEDKTYEEYMKALYAWNTGNYMELKNVYNIVEKGILAWNGQVTNQNEMQVLIKNKKSKYHLIQKIQIRKKVDDLPKQEPGILSTFRDELRLKYRYSRNLETELDMDYSLYKLLKMVINGYIPNMND
;
A
#
# COMPACT_ATOMS: atom_id res chain seq x y z
N LEU A 1 -16.68 26.41 -0.33
CA LEU A 1 -15.37 26.82 -0.84
C LEU A 1 -14.40 25.67 -0.58
N ALA A 2 -13.69 25.18 -1.59
CA ALA A 2 -12.59 24.25 -1.42
C ALA A 2 -11.27 25.04 -1.47
N ILE A 3 -10.48 24.97 -0.41
CA ILE A 3 -9.24 25.75 -0.26
C ILE A 3 -8.21 24.92 0.52
N ASN A 4 -6.93 25.03 0.21
CA ASN A 4 -5.90 24.44 1.05
C ASN A 4 -5.57 25.33 2.25
N LEU A 5 -5.05 24.74 3.33
CA LEU A 5 -4.79 25.45 4.58
C LEU A 5 -3.81 26.62 4.42
N GLY A 6 -2.76 26.45 3.62
CA GLY A 6 -1.79 27.53 3.38
C GLY A 6 -2.41 28.71 2.64
N THR A 7 -3.25 28.45 1.62
CA THR A 7 -3.99 29.50 0.92
C THR A 7 -5.01 30.18 1.85
N LEU A 8 -5.67 29.41 2.73
CA LEU A 8 -6.61 29.97 3.72
C LEU A 8 -5.90 30.88 4.71
N SER A 9 -4.73 30.48 5.24
CA SER A 9 -3.91 31.28 6.14
C SER A 9 -3.50 32.59 5.46
N ASN A 10 -2.91 32.51 4.27
CA ASN A 10 -2.50 33.70 3.51
C ASN A 10 -3.68 34.64 3.19
N PHE A 11 -4.85 34.07 2.87
CA PHE A 11 -6.05 34.86 2.61
C PHE A 11 -6.51 35.63 3.87
N LEU A 12 -6.50 34.97 5.03
CA LEU A 12 -6.90 35.59 6.31
C LEU A 12 -5.89 36.66 6.79
N GLU A 13 -4.59 36.44 6.49
CA GLU A 13 -3.54 37.43 6.78
C GLU A 13 -3.63 38.67 5.87
N ALA A 14 -4.02 38.48 4.60
CA ALA A 14 -4.18 39.56 3.63
C ALA A 14 -5.46 40.38 3.82
N ASP A 15 -6.38 39.98 4.69
CA ASP A 15 -7.64 40.74 4.98
C ASP A 15 -7.41 41.91 5.94
N GLU A 16 -6.65 42.91 5.51
CA GLU A 16 -6.33 44.12 6.29
C GLU A 16 -7.57 44.90 6.75
N ASN A 17 -8.67 44.82 6.02
CA ASN A 17 -9.91 45.55 6.30
C ASN A 17 -10.94 44.72 7.10
N ASN A 18 -10.58 43.55 7.57
CA ASN A 18 -11.45 42.62 8.30
C ASN A 18 -12.81 42.37 7.64
N LYS A 19 -12.86 42.37 6.29
CA LYS A 19 -14.08 42.11 5.51
C LYS A 19 -14.66 40.72 5.80
N PHE A 20 -13.80 39.77 6.14
CA PHE A 20 -14.14 38.36 6.39
C PHE A 20 -14.00 38.00 7.88
N GLY A 21 -14.22 38.98 8.79
CA GLY A 21 -14.02 38.80 10.24
C GLY A 21 -14.74 37.59 10.83
N LYS A 22 -15.96 37.27 10.35
CA LYS A 22 -16.69 36.06 10.80
C LYS A 22 -15.99 34.77 10.40
N LEU A 23 -15.44 34.70 9.18
CA LEU A 23 -14.68 33.55 8.72
C LEU A 23 -13.36 33.41 9.50
N LYS A 24 -12.68 34.55 9.73
CA LYS A 24 -11.45 34.58 10.51
C LYS A 24 -11.68 34.07 11.93
N SER A 25 -12.69 34.62 12.64
CA SER A 25 -13.05 34.14 13.97
C SER A 25 -13.43 32.68 14.02
N TYR A 26 -14.14 32.19 13.00
CA TYR A 26 -14.48 30.77 12.89
C TYR A 26 -13.22 29.88 12.73
N VAL A 27 -12.29 30.24 11.84
CA VAL A 27 -11.06 29.51 11.63
C VAL A 27 -10.16 29.49 12.86
N GLU A 28 -10.06 30.62 13.56
CA GLU A 28 -9.28 30.75 14.81
C GLU A 28 -9.91 29.92 15.95
N ASN A 29 -11.22 29.99 16.13
CA ASN A 29 -11.92 29.27 17.19
C ASN A 29 -12.06 27.78 16.97
N SER A 30 -12.17 27.34 15.71
CA SER A 30 -12.29 25.94 15.38
C SER A 30 -10.95 25.21 15.33
N GLY A 31 -9.82 25.95 15.41
CA GLY A 31 -8.48 25.34 15.38
C GLY A 31 -8.11 24.68 14.05
N ILE A 32 -8.80 25.02 12.95
CA ILE A 32 -8.59 24.44 11.61
C ILE A 32 -7.13 24.54 11.17
N LEU A 33 -6.42 25.61 11.53
CA LEU A 33 -4.99 25.79 11.21
C LEU A 33 -4.06 25.05 12.18
N ASN A 34 -4.58 24.51 13.29
CA ASN A 34 -3.80 23.92 14.39
C ASN A 34 -4.18 22.45 14.58
N GLU A 35 -4.10 21.58 13.64
CA GLU A 35 -4.28 20.10 13.73
C GLU A 35 -5.35 19.56 14.73
N LYS A 36 -6.01 20.42 15.50
CA LYS A 36 -7.08 20.09 16.46
C LYS A 36 -8.35 20.79 16.03
N ILE A 37 -9.08 20.17 15.14
CA ILE A 37 -10.38 20.67 14.72
C ILE A 37 -11.39 20.33 15.84
N ASP A 38 -11.77 21.33 16.61
CA ASP A 38 -12.90 21.25 17.54
C ASP A 38 -14.07 22.00 16.88
N ASP A 39 -14.77 21.33 15.97
CA ASP A 39 -15.92 21.91 15.26
C ASP A 39 -17.10 22.03 16.22
N LYS A 40 -17.02 23.00 17.10
CA LYS A 40 -18.17 23.47 17.91
C LYS A 40 -19.02 24.36 17.02
N GLY A 41 -19.78 23.73 16.13
CA GLY A 41 -20.60 24.32 15.11
C GLY A 41 -21.11 25.70 15.43
N GLU A 42 -20.46 26.75 14.94
CA GLU A 42 -21.06 28.05 14.79
C GLU A 42 -22.03 27.99 13.60
N ASN A 43 -23.24 28.47 13.78
CA ASN A 43 -24.38 28.39 12.88
C ASN A 43 -24.17 28.88 11.43
N HIS A 44 -22.97 29.33 11.05
CA HIS A 44 -22.72 29.98 9.76
C HIS A 44 -21.72 29.24 8.88
N PHE A 45 -20.81 28.44 9.44
CA PHE A 45 -19.77 27.76 8.73
C PHE A 45 -19.68 26.31 9.19
N HIS A 46 -19.42 25.42 8.24
CA HIS A 46 -19.08 24.01 8.49
C HIS A 46 -17.79 23.69 7.74
N CYS A 47 -16.83 23.11 8.42
CA CYS A 47 -15.56 22.70 7.84
C CYS A 47 -15.52 21.19 7.68
N VAL A 48 -15.13 20.75 6.49
CA VAL A 48 -14.79 19.35 6.22
C VAL A 48 -13.32 19.31 5.83
N ASN A 49 -12.51 18.71 6.70
CA ASN A 49 -11.10 18.53 6.41
C ASN A 49 -10.91 17.25 5.60
N PHE A 50 -10.51 17.38 4.35
CA PHE A 50 -10.27 16.22 3.51
C PHE A 50 -9.02 15.40 3.90
N ALA A 51 -8.13 15.95 4.74
CA ALA A 51 -7.02 15.19 5.27
C ALA A 51 -7.45 14.08 6.24
N ASP A 52 -8.65 14.18 6.83
CA ASP A 52 -9.21 13.17 7.72
C ASP A 52 -9.82 11.97 6.95
N TYR A 53 -9.93 12.09 5.62
CA TYR A 53 -10.46 11.06 4.76
C TYR A 53 -9.33 10.36 4.01
N HIS A 54 -9.09 9.13 4.39
CA HIS A 54 -8.12 8.29 3.70
C HIS A 54 -8.69 7.69 2.42
N LEU A 55 -7.81 7.21 1.51
CA LEU A 55 -8.25 6.49 0.31
C LEU A 55 -8.79 5.09 0.62
N TYR A 56 -8.77 4.68 1.89
CA TYR A 56 -9.21 3.36 2.34
C TYR A 56 -9.93 3.46 3.68
N GLU A 57 -10.71 2.46 3.97
CA GLU A 57 -11.46 2.29 5.21
C GLU A 57 -10.88 1.12 6.01
N LEU A 58 -10.87 1.24 7.35
CA LEU A 58 -10.51 0.17 8.26
C LEU A 58 -11.73 -0.66 8.62
N THR A 59 -11.57 -1.97 8.68
CA THR A 59 -12.57 -2.91 9.15
C THR A 59 -11.96 -3.93 10.11
N SER A 60 -12.78 -4.64 10.87
CA SER A 60 -12.33 -5.74 11.74
C SER A 60 -11.61 -6.86 10.97
N ASN A 61 -11.88 -7.00 9.68
CA ASN A 61 -11.33 -8.05 8.82
C ASN A 61 -10.20 -7.57 7.90
N GLY A 62 -9.69 -6.36 8.11
CA GLY A 62 -8.64 -5.75 7.31
C GLY A 62 -9.05 -4.43 6.66
N VAL A 63 -8.52 -4.14 5.50
CA VAL A 63 -8.71 -2.87 4.80
C VAL A 63 -9.56 -3.04 3.55
N VAL A 64 -10.33 -2.02 3.23
CA VAL A 64 -11.12 -1.93 2.00
C VAL A 64 -11.03 -0.51 1.44
N SER A 65 -11.39 -0.30 0.19
CA SER A 65 -11.53 1.04 -0.38
C SER A 65 -12.72 1.09 -1.30
N SER A 66 -13.79 1.67 -0.83
CA SER A 66 -14.97 1.97 -1.65
C SER A 66 -14.64 2.98 -2.74
N TYR A 67 -13.74 3.91 -2.46
CA TYR A 67 -13.30 4.94 -3.37
C TYR A 67 -12.51 4.39 -4.56
N ILE A 68 -11.41 3.64 -4.31
CA ILE A 68 -10.61 3.04 -5.38
C ILE A 68 -11.43 2.03 -6.16
N GLN A 69 -12.25 1.21 -5.47
CA GLN A 69 -13.16 0.27 -6.10
C GLN A 69 -14.17 0.99 -7.03
N GLY A 70 -14.68 2.15 -6.60
CA GLY A 70 -15.59 2.97 -7.39
C GLY A 70 -14.93 3.48 -8.68
N ILE A 71 -13.68 3.92 -8.62
CA ILE A 71 -12.93 4.36 -9.81
C ILE A 71 -12.70 3.18 -10.77
N LEU A 72 -12.20 2.05 -10.27
CA LEU A 72 -11.97 0.85 -11.09
C LEU A 72 -13.28 0.35 -11.72
N ASN A 73 -14.39 0.39 -10.98
CA ASN A 73 -15.70 0.02 -11.51
C ASN A 73 -16.13 0.94 -12.64
N LYS A 74 -15.94 2.25 -12.52
CA LYS A 74 -16.26 3.22 -13.59
C LYS A 74 -15.44 2.98 -14.85
N ILE A 75 -14.14 2.69 -14.70
CA ILE A 75 -13.26 2.40 -15.84
C ILE A 75 -13.70 1.10 -16.54
N THR A 76 -14.15 0.10 -15.79
CA THR A 76 -14.46 -1.24 -16.31
C THR A 76 -15.96 -1.50 -16.52
N ASP A 77 -16.81 -0.47 -16.33
CA ASP A 77 -18.24 -0.59 -16.55
C ASP A 77 -18.53 -0.97 -18.01
N LYS A 78 -19.26 -2.06 -18.19
CA LYS A 78 -19.64 -2.60 -19.52
C LYS A 78 -20.78 -1.83 -20.20
N ASN A 79 -21.01 -0.61 -19.79
CA ASN A 79 -21.98 0.26 -20.44
C ASN A 79 -21.36 0.88 -21.70
N LYS A 80 -22.12 0.89 -22.82
CA LYS A 80 -21.69 1.50 -24.09
C LYS A 80 -21.45 3.02 -24.00
N ILE A 81 -21.97 3.68 -22.98
CA ILE A 81 -21.71 5.10 -22.69
C ILE A 81 -20.32 5.29 -22.08
N ASN A 82 -19.75 4.23 -21.45
CA ASN A 82 -18.40 4.27 -20.92
C ASN A 82 -17.38 4.35 -22.08
N PRO A 83 -16.60 5.45 -22.21
CA PRO A 83 -15.67 5.60 -23.31
C PRO A 83 -14.60 4.51 -23.33
N PHE A 84 -14.11 4.08 -22.18
CA PHE A 84 -13.11 3.01 -22.07
C PHE A 84 -13.64 1.68 -22.61
N TYR A 85 -14.84 1.30 -22.24
CA TYR A 85 -15.47 0.06 -22.70
C TYR A 85 -15.87 0.15 -24.19
N ASN A 86 -16.36 1.31 -24.62
CA ASN A 86 -16.73 1.53 -26.01
C ASN A 86 -15.51 1.42 -26.94
N ASP A 87 -14.37 2.05 -26.56
CA ASP A 87 -13.13 1.94 -27.34
C ASP A 87 -12.58 0.52 -27.31
N PHE A 88 -12.63 -0.17 -26.15
CA PHE A 88 -12.28 -1.58 -26.04
C PHE A 88 -13.10 -2.45 -27.00
N CYS A 89 -14.41 -2.26 -27.10
CA CYS A 89 -15.27 -3.04 -27.99
C CYS A 89 -15.06 -2.67 -29.46
N GLN A 90 -15.12 -1.38 -29.81
CA GLN A 90 -15.12 -0.95 -31.21
C GLN A 90 -13.73 -1.03 -31.85
N THR A 91 -12.71 -0.55 -31.14
CA THR A 91 -11.33 -0.50 -31.64
C THR A 91 -10.70 -1.87 -31.64
N CYS A 92 -10.86 -2.64 -30.56
CA CYS A 92 -10.27 -3.96 -30.46
C CYS A 92 -10.92 -4.98 -31.39
N GLU A 93 -12.20 -4.89 -31.69
CA GLU A 93 -12.84 -5.79 -32.63
C GLU A 93 -12.29 -5.66 -34.05
N LYS A 94 -11.95 -4.44 -34.48
CA LYS A 94 -11.40 -4.11 -35.79
C LYS A 94 -9.88 -4.24 -35.86
N CYS A 95 -9.20 -4.34 -34.72
CA CYS A 95 -7.76 -4.37 -34.63
C CYS A 95 -7.19 -5.70 -35.13
N GLN A 96 -6.26 -5.64 -36.09
CA GLN A 96 -5.57 -6.82 -36.61
C GLN A 96 -4.73 -7.52 -35.53
N SER A 97 -4.22 -6.78 -34.56
CA SER A 97 -3.39 -7.28 -33.45
C SER A 97 -4.19 -7.72 -32.22
N LYS A 98 -5.52 -7.81 -32.28
CA LYS A 98 -6.39 -8.09 -31.10
C LYS A 98 -6.02 -9.35 -30.32
N GLY A 99 -5.53 -10.38 -31.00
CA GLY A 99 -5.08 -11.63 -30.35
C GLY A 99 -3.72 -11.53 -29.67
N LEU A 100 -2.97 -10.47 -29.89
CA LEU A 100 -1.59 -10.26 -29.45
C LEU A 100 -1.42 -9.01 -28.56
N CYS A 101 -2.51 -8.26 -28.33
CA CYS A 101 -2.47 -6.96 -27.67
C CYS A 101 -2.45 -7.11 -26.13
N PRO A 102 -1.38 -6.71 -25.44
CA PRO A 102 -1.34 -6.75 -23.98
C PRO A 102 -2.33 -5.74 -23.34
N ILE A 103 -2.60 -4.60 -23.97
CA ILE A 103 -3.56 -3.60 -23.48
C ILE A 103 -4.95 -4.20 -23.36
N LYS A 104 -5.39 -4.99 -24.38
CA LYS A 104 -6.67 -5.68 -24.33
C LYS A 104 -6.72 -6.65 -23.16
N VAL A 105 -5.66 -7.46 -22.98
CA VAL A 105 -5.57 -8.42 -21.88
C VAL A 105 -5.53 -7.73 -20.53
N ASN A 106 -4.80 -6.61 -20.40
CA ASN A 106 -4.75 -5.82 -19.17
C ASN A 106 -6.12 -5.23 -18.82
N TYR A 107 -6.90 -4.78 -19.82
CA TYR A 107 -8.26 -4.30 -19.58
C TYR A 107 -9.21 -5.43 -19.14
N GLU A 108 -9.06 -6.63 -19.71
CA GLU A 108 -9.79 -7.82 -19.25
C GLU A 108 -9.40 -8.20 -17.82
N LEU A 109 -8.09 -8.14 -17.47
CA LEU A 109 -7.59 -8.40 -16.12
C LEU A 109 -8.11 -7.40 -15.09
N ILE A 110 -8.01 -6.10 -15.36
CA ILE A 110 -8.49 -5.08 -14.41
C ILE A 110 -10.02 -5.09 -14.28
N SER A 111 -10.73 -5.74 -15.21
CA SER A 111 -12.18 -5.94 -15.12
C SER A 111 -12.54 -7.10 -14.17
N ASP A 112 -11.61 -7.96 -13.81
CA ASP A 112 -11.82 -9.05 -12.86
C ASP A 112 -11.84 -8.52 -11.42
N LYS A 113 -12.88 -8.90 -10.66
CA LYS A 113 -13.07 -8.42 -9.28
C LYS A 113 -12.01 -8.91 -8.30
N LYS A 114 -11.44 -10.11 -8.52
CA LYS A 114 -10.36 -10.62 -7.68
C LYS A 114 -9.09 -9.79 -7.90
N ILE A 115 -8.76 -9.50 -9.16
CA ILE A 115 -7.62 -8.64 -9.52
C ILE A 115 -7.82 -7.23 -8.98
N GLN A 116 -9.02 -6.62 -9.12
CA GLN A 116 -9.31 -5.30 -8.54
C GLN A 116 -9.06 -5.30 -7.03
N LYS A 117 -9.56 -6.30 -6.31
CA LYS A 117 -9.34 -6.44 -4.87
C LYS A 117 -7.86 -6.56 -4.54
N GLY A 118 -7.11 -7.37 -5.29
CA GLY A 118 -5.66 -7.51 -5.10
C GLY A 118 -4.92 -6.20 -5.32
N ILE A 119 -5.23 -5.45 -6.37
CA ILE A 119 -4.64 -4.13 -6.64
C ILE A 119 -4.94 -3.16 -5.48
N ILE A 120 -6.19 -3.13 -5.00
CA ILE A 120 -6.58 -2.27 -3.88
C ILE A 120 -5.79 -2.62 -2.62
N CYS A 121 -5.73 -3.90 -2.24
CA CYS A 121 -4.97 -4.34 -1.07
C CYS A 121 -3.48 -4.01 -1.20
N THR A 122 -2.88 -4.24 -2.37
CA THR A 122 -1.47 -3.91 -2.66
C THR A 122 -1.22 -2.41 -2.54
N LEU A 123 -2.11 -1.57 -3.07
CA LEU A 123 -2.00 -0.11 -2.95
C LEU A 123 -2.10 0.36 -1.51
N ILE A 124 -3.07 -0.15 -0.75
CA ILE A 124 -3.23 0.24 0.66
C ILE A 124 -2.00 -0.18 1.47
N GLU A 125 -1.52 -1.39 1.28
CA GLU A 125 -0.29 -1.87 1.93
C GLU A 125 0.90 -0.98 1.60
N THR A 126 1.04 -0.57 0.33
CA THR A 126 2.08 0.35 -0.13
C THR A 126 1.95 1.73 0.52
N ILE A 127 0.73 2.28 0.60
CA ILE A 127 0.45 3.57 1.26
C ILE A 127 0.88 3.53 2.72
N VAL A 128 0.49 2.50 3.45
CA VAL A 128 0.79 2.36 4.88
C VAL A 128 2.29 2.15 5.12
N LYS A 129 2.93 1.28 4.33
CA LYS A 129 4.36 0.96 4.51
C LYS A 129 5.30 2.11 4.15
N ASN A 130 4.94 2.91 3.15
CA ASN A 130 5.80 3.97 2.61
C ASN A 130 5.30 5.39 2.94
N LYS A 131 4.22 5.53 3.72
CA LYS A 131 3.58 6.83 4.04
C LYS A 131 3.28 7.67 2.80
N LEU A 132 2.75 7.03 1.76
CA LEU A 132 2.49 7.69 0.50
C LEU A 132 1.20 8.52 0.55
N ILE A 133 1.27 9.71 -0.02
CA ILE A 133 0.09 10.53 -0.29
C ILE A 133 -0.33 10.31 -1.74
N VAL A 134 -1.42 9.57 -1.93
CA VAL A 134 -1.94 9.23 -3.26
C VAL A 134 -3.16 10.09 -3.56
N SER A 135 -3.05 10.95 -4.58
CA SER A 135 -4.19 11.72 -5.08
C SER A 135 -5.01 10.94 -6.11
N THR A 136 -6.24 11.38 -6.38
CA THR A 136 -7.06 10.83 -7.47
C THR A 136 -6.32 10.85 -8.80
N ARG A 137 -5.61 11.95 -9.10
CA ARG A 137 -4.82 12.08 -10.33
C ARG A 137 -3.73 11.02 -10.40
N THR A 138 -3.00 10.83 -9.29
CA THR A 138 -1.94 9.83 -9.19
C THR A 138 -2.48 8.42 -9.40
N LEU A 139 -3.66 8.11 -8.83
CA LEU A 139 -4.33 6.83 -9.00
C LEU A 139 -4.76 6.59 -10.46
N LEU A 140 -5.32 7.60 -11.12
CA LEU A 140 -5.72 7.50 -12.53
C LEU A 140 -4.50 7.33 -13.44
N ASN A 141 -3.43 8.09 -13.22
CA ASN A 141 -2.18 7.95 -13.95
C ASN A 141 -1.60 6.54 -13.78
N MET A 142 -1.49 6.05 -12.55
CA MET A 142 -1.04 4.69 -12.27
C MET A 142 -1.91 3.65 -13.01
N THR A 143 -3.23 3.81 -12.99
CA THR A 143 -4.14 2.90 -13.70
C THR A 143 -3.87 2.91 -15.20
N TYR A 144 -3.67 4.10 -15.80
CA TYR A 144 -3.29 4.21 -17.20
C TYR A 144 -1.95 3.52 -17.49
N GLU A 145 -0.94 3.79 -16.68
CA GLU A 145 0.41 3.22 -16.83
C GLU A 145 0.44 1.70 -16.71
N VAL A 146 -0.43 1.14 -15.88
CA VAL A 146 -0.56 -0.33 -15.72
C VAL A 146 -1.33 -0.94 -16.90
N LEU A 147 -2.30 -0.23 -17.47
CA LEU A 147 -3.05 -0.69 -18.64
C LEU A 147 -2.23 -0.59 -19.92
N VAL A 148 -1.47 0.52 -20.07
CA VAL A 148 -0.75 0.86 -21.29
C VAL A 148 0.74 0.94 -21.02
N ASP A 149 1.47 -0.11 -21.31
CA ASP A 149 2.93 -0.10 -21.22
C ASP A 149 3.54 0.41 -22.52
N GLU A 150 3.67 1.74 -22.63
CA GLU A 150 4.21 2.41 -23.83
C GLU A 150 5.67 2.06 -24.14
N ARG A 151 6.42 1.52 -23.18
CA ARG A 151 7.82 1.07 -23.39
C ARG A 151 7.90 -0.10 -24.35
N ASN A 152 6.90 -0.97 -24.30
CA ASN A 152 6.90 -2.22 -25.04
C ASN A 152 5.82 -2.26 -26.14
N TRP A 153 4.77 -1.44 -26.03
CA TRP A 153 3.65 -1.46 -26.95
C TRP A 153 2.88 -0.15 -26.99
N THR A 154 2.67 0.36 -28.21
CA THR A 154 1.73 1.46 -28.48
C THR A 154 0.56 0.94 -29.29
N CYS A 155 -0.66 1.12 -28.78
CA CYS A 155 -1.87 0.82 -29.54
C CYS A 155 -1.92 1.79 -30.75
N GLY A 156 -2.04 1.22 -31.95
CA GLY A 156 -2.10 1.99 -33.17
C GLY A 156 -3.28 2.95 -33.19
N SER A 157 -3.05 4.18 -32.77
CA SER A 157 -3.95 5.29 -33.06
C SER A 157 -3.87 5.66 -34.52
N LEU A 158 -4.99 5.77 -35.19
CA LEU A 158 -5.39 6.62 -36.31
C LEU A 158 -4.42 6.88 -37.50
N GLU A 159 -3.14 6.58 -37.39
CA GLU A 159 -2.22 6.60 -38.53
C GLU A 159 -1.68 5.18 -38.79
N PRO A 160 -1.61 4.74 -40.07
CA PRO A 160 -0.96 3.48 -40.42
C PRO A 160 0.54 3.61 -40.13
N ARG A 161 0.92 3.40 -38.86
CA ARG A 161 2.32 3.26 -38.51
C ARG A 161 2.84 1.98 -39.13
N LYS A 162 4.04 2.09 -39.70
CA LYS A 162 4.90 1.00 -40.19
C LYS A 162 4.65 -0.23 -39.32
N GLU A 163 4.60 -1.40 -39.97
CA GLU A 163 4.32 -2.71 -39.37
C GLU A 163 4.72 -2.79 -37.90
N PRO A 164 3.80 -3.15 -36.98
CA PRO A 164 4.15 -3.25 -35.57
C PRO A 164 5.35 -4.17 -35.49
N GLU A 165 6.50 -3.65 -35.02
CA GLU A 165 7.65 -4.50 -34.68
C GLU A 165 7.05 -5.65 -33.90
N ARG A 166 7.24 -6.88 -34.36
CA ARG A 166 6.60 -8.06 -33.82
C ARG A 166 6.84 -8.08 -32.32
N LEU A 167 5.79 -7.83 -31.54
CA LEU A 167 5.86 -7.91 -30.10
C LEU A 167 6.40 -9.29 -29.73
N THR A 168 7.61 -9.33 -29.20
CA THR A 168 8.21 -10.60 -28.81
C THR A 168 7.39 -11.21 -27.66
N SER A 169 7.40 -12.52 -27.54
CA SER A 169 6.73 -13.20 -26.44
C SER A 169 7.23 -12.72 -25.07
N LEU A 170 8.49 -12.35 -24.97
CA LEU A 170 9.10 -11.78 -23.79
C LEU A 170 8.52 -10.39 -23.47
N SER A 171 8.48 -9.48 -24.45
CA SER A 171 7.90 -8.14 -24.28
C SER A 171 6.41 -8.21 -23.94
N TYR A 172 5.70 -9.18 -24.56
CA TYR A 172 4.30 -9.43 -24.21
C TYR A 172 4.12 -9.78 -22.73
N CYS A 173 4.86 -10.77 -22.21
CA CYS A 173 4.77 -11.16 -20.79
C CYS A 173 5.12 -10.00 -19.86
N LYS A 174 6.13 -9.20 -20.20
CA LYS A 174 6.51 -8.02 -19.43
C LYS A 174 5.44 -6.93 -19.41
N SER A 175 4.66 -6.81 -20.50
CA SER A 175 3.59 -5.81 -20.63
C SER A 175 2.24 -6.24 -20.03
N LEU A 176 2.14 -7.45 -19.46
CA LEU A 176 0.93 -7.87 -18.76
C LEU A 176 0.83 -7.22 -17.38
N LEU A 177 -0.39 -6.82 -17.00
CA LEU A 177 -0.74 -6.04 -15.80
C LEU A 177 0.00 -6.52 -14.54
N PRO A 178 0.05 -7.82 -14.17
CA PRO A 178 0.74 -8.23 -12.96
C PRO A 178 2.26 -7.92 -12.99
N ASN A 179 2.90 -7.99 -14.16
CA ASN A 179 4.31 -7.67 -14.30
C ASN A 179 4.52 -6.15 -14.34
N VAL A 180 3.71 -5.42 -15.09
CA VAL A 180 3.80 -3.94 -15.17
C VAL A 180 3.64 -3.30 -13.81
N LEU A 181 2.68 -3.76 -13.02
CA LEU A 181 2.38 -3.21 -11.68
C LEU A 181 3.60 -3.20 -10.77
N PHE A 182 4.44 -4.24 -10.80
CA PHE A 182 5.58 -4.37 -9.90
C PHE A 182 6.94 -4.00 -10.53
N GLU A 183 7.05 -3.95 -11.86
CA GLU A 183 8.33 -3.70 -12.54
C GLU A 183 8.46 -2.28 -13.12
N LYS A 184 7.37 -1.52 -13.23
CA LYS A 184 7.41 -0.17 -13.81
C LYS A 184 7.79 0.90 -12.78
N LYS A 185 8.90 0.68 -12.08
CA LYS A 185 9.32 1.49 -10.92
C LYS A 185 9.67 2.95 -11.26
N GLU A 186 10.15 3.21 -12.47
CA GLU A 186 10.67 4.51 -12.86
C GLU A 186 9.60 5.52 -13.30
N SER A 187 8.36 5.06 -13.53
CA SER A 187 7.32 5.90 -14.12
C SER A 187 6.58 6.77 -13.12
N SER A 188 6.40 6.29 -11.89
CA SER A 188 5.75 7.08 -10.84
C SER A 188 6.21 6.65 -9.45
N GLU A 189 6.10 7.57 -8.47
CA GLU A 189 6.40 7.29 -7.07
C GLU A 189 5.56 6.13 -6.53
N VAL A 190 4.30 6.04 -6.91
CA VAL A 190 3.39 4.96 -6.49
C VAL A 190 3.85 3.62 -7.03
N LEU A 191 4.18 3.51 -8.33
CA LEU A 191 4.65 2.26 -8.92
C LEU A 191 6.04 1.86 -8.39
N ASN A 192 6.90 2.83 -8.10
CA ASN A 192 8.16 2.56 -7.42
C ASN A 192 7.92 1.94 -6.04
N ALA A 193 7.03 2.51 -5.26
CA ALA A 193 6.69 2.02 -3.94
C ALA A 193 5.97 0.64 -3.99
N VAL A 194 5.05 0.42 -4.94
CA VAL A 194 4.44 -0.90 -5.20
C VAL A 194 5.52 -1.93 -5.53
N GLY A 195 6.51 -1.54 -6.33
CA GLY A 195 7.64 -2.41 -6.64
C GLY A 195 8.46 -2.84 -5.42
N SER A 196 8.43 -2.08 -4.30
CA SER A 196 9.13 -2.44 -3.06
C SER A 196 8.45 -3.60 -2.30
N ILE A 197 7.18 -3.85 -2.56
CA ILE A 197 6.41 -4.96 -1.95
C ILE A 197 6.16 -6.11 -2.95
N ASP A 198 6.87 -6.13 -4.09
CA ASP A 198 6.80 -7.22 -5.05
C ASP A 198 7.09 -8.57 -4.36
N PRO A 199 6.17 -9.55 -4.42
CA PRO A 199 6.37 -10.86 -3.81
C PRO A 199 7.65 -11.56 -4.31
N MET A 200 8.12 -11.18 -5.50
CA MET A 200 9.36 -11.70 -6.06
C MET A 200 10.64 -11.13 -5.44
N GLN A 201 10.55 -10.04 -4.68
CA GLN A 201 11.70 -9.44 -3.98
C GLN A 201 11.76 -9.83 -2.50
N ILE A 202 10.71 -10.44 -1.98
CA ILE A 202 10.64 -10.91 -0.61
C ILE A 202 11.24 -12.32 -0.56
N ARG A 203 12.28 -12.51 0.25
CA ARG A 203 12.88 -13.83 0.46
C ARG A 203 11.83 -14.81 0.98
N ASN A 204 11.57 -15.86 0.21
CA ASN A 204 10.59 -16.89 0.54
C ASN A 204 11.03 -18.24 -0.03
N GLU A 205 11.29 -19.18 0.84
CA GLU A 205 11.74 -20.55 0.47
C GLU A 205 10.75 -21.24 -0.49
N ASN A 206 9.45 -21.06 -0.27
CA ASN A 206 8.43 -21.66 -1.14
C ASN A 206 8.49 -21.11 -2.58
N ILE A 207 8.79 -19.81 -2.74
CA ILE A 207 8.97 -19.19 -4.07
C ILE A 207 10.27 -19.70 -4.70
N ASP A 208 11.36 -19.78 -3.94
CA ASP A 208 12.66 -20.23 -4.45
C ASP A 208 12.57 -21.69 -4.92
N ASP A 209 11.99 -22.58 -4.13
CA ASP A 209 11.77 -23.98 -4.51
C ASP A 209 10.84 -24.11 -5.72
N PHE A 210 9.79 -23.31 -5.77
CA PHE A 210 8.88 -23.24 -6.90
C PHE A 210 9.62 -22.84 -8.18
N PHE A 211 10.48 -21.83 -8.12
CA PHE A 211 11.27 -21.40 -9.27
C PHE A 211 12.24 -22.50 -9.74
N VAL A 212 13.00 -23.09 -8.80
CA VAL A 212 13.94 -24.18 -9.11
C VAL A 212 13.24 -25.35 -9.80
N PHE A 213 12.04 -25.69 -9.34
CA PHE A 213 11.27 -26.81 -9.92
C PHE A 213 10.77 -26.49 -11.34
N TYR A 214 10.14 -25.32 -11.54
CA TYR A 214 9.45 -25.01 -12.80
C TYR A 214 10.36 -24.43 -13.89
N ILE A 215 11.48 -23.81 -13.55
CA ILE A 215 12.41 -23.26 -14.55
C ILE A 215 12.99 -24.34 -15.46
N ASN A 216 13.12 -25.55 -14.94
CA ASN A 216 13.59 -26.71 -15.67
C ASN A 216 12.46 -27.49 -16.39
N SER A 217 11.21 -27.11 -16.17
CA SER A 217 10.06 -27.76 -16.80
C SER A 217 9.91 -27.34 -18.27
N ASN A 218 9.59 -28.27 -19.13
CA ASN A 218 9.21 -28.01 -20.53
C ASN A 218 7.72 -27.65 -20.64
N ASN A 219 6.94 -27.92 -19.60
CA ASN A 219 5.48 -27.70 -19.57
C ASN A 219 5.07 -26.53 -18.66
N ILE A 220 5.80 -25.41 -18.74
CA ILE A 220 5.57 -24.27 -17.85
C ILE A 220 4.14 -23.71 -17.95
N LEU A 221 3.51 -23.78 -19.11
CA LEU A 221 2.14 -23.28 -19.30
C LEU A 221 1.09 -24.15 -18.59
N GLN A 222 1.42 -25.43 -18.33
CA GLN A 222 0.53 -26.32 -17.58
C GLN A 222 0.35 -25.85 -16.13
N LEU A 223 1.32 -25.10 -15.60
CA LEU A 223 1.24 -24.46 -14.30
C LEU A 223 0.01 -23.56 -14.20
N PHE A 224 -0.22 -22.70 -15.20
CA PHE A 224 -1.41 -21.84 -15.25
C PHE A 224 -2.69 -22.65 -15.42
N LYS A 225 -2.72 -23.64 -16.33
CA LYS A 225 -3.89 -24.49 -16.53
C LYS A 225 -4.35 -25.17 -15.24
N ASN A 226 -3.40 -25.65 -14.44
CA ASN A 226 -3.70 -26.42 -13.24
C ASN A 226 -4.07 -25.53 -12.05
N ASN A 227 -3.46 -24.37 -11.90
CA ASN A 227 -3.61 -23.55 -10.70
C ASN A 227 -4.41 -22.25 -10.93
N LEU A 228 -4.37 -21.71 -12.14
CA LEU A 228 -5.00 -20.44 -12.53
C LEU A 228 -5.78 -20.60 -13.85
N PRO A 229 -6.72 -21.56 -13.98
CA PRO A 229 -7.40 -21.85 -15.25
C PRO A 229 -8.13 -20.62 -15.81
N ASP A 230 -8.75 -19.80 -14.97
CA ASP A 230 -9.44 -18.58 -15.37
C ASP A 230 -8.50 -17.54 -16.05
N TYR A 231 -7.21 -17.62 -15.71
CA TYR A 231 -6.17 -16.69 -16.21
C TYR A 231 -5.29 -17.32 -17.29
N PHE A 232 -5.46 -18.58 -17.62
CA PHE A 232 -4.67 -19.28 -18.66
C PHE A 232 -4.82 -18.63 -20.04
N ARG A 233 -6.02 -18.15 -20.39
CA ARG A 233 -6.28 -17.51 -21.68
C ARG A 233 -5.33 -16.36 -22.00
N GLN A 234 -4.80 -15.70 -21.00
CA GLN A 234 -3.88 -14.56 -21.16
C GLN A 234 -2.52 -14.99 -21.72
N ILE A 235 -2.09 -16.21 -21.45
CA ILE A 235 -0.80 -16.77 -21.91
C ILE A 235 -0.98 -17.92 -22.90
N GLU A 236 -2.20 -18.32 -23.24
CA GLU A 236 -2.51 -19.40 -24.17
C GLU A 236 -1.81 -19.21 -25.53
N ARG A 237 -1.67 -17.95 -25.96
CA ARG A 237 -0.93 -17.58 -27.17
C ARG A 237 0.54 -18.01 -27.17
N LEU A 238 1.11 -18.35 -26.05
CA LEU A 238 2.50 -18.84 -25.92
C LEU A 238 2.59 -20.36 -26.16
N SER A 239 1.47 -21.05 -26.40
CA SER A 239 1.42 -22.51 -26.54
C SER A 239 2.16 -23.04 -27.78
N TYR A 240 2.51 -22.16 -28.71
CA TYR A 240 3.31 -22.56 -29.90
C TYR A 240 4.83 -22.57 -29.61
N ILE A 241 5.27 -22.11 -28.43
CA ILE A 241 6.68 -22.03 -28.08
C ILE A 241 7.15 -23.38 -27.54
N ASP A 242 8.27 -23.85 -28.05
CA ASP A 242 8.97 -25.00 -27.49
C ASP A 242 9.84 -24.57 -26.30
N PHE A 243 9.36 -24.84 -25.11
CA PHE A 243 10.06 -24.52 -23.87
C PHE A 243 11.21 -25.49 -23.53
N SER A 244 11.52 -26.46 -24.36
CA SER A 244 12.72 -27.27 -24.20
C SER A 244 13.99 -26.55 -24.68
N ASP A 245 13.83 -25.53 -25.53
CA ASP A 245 14.94 -24.71 -26.01
C ASP A 245 15.47 -23.78 -24.91
N ARG A 246 16.79 -23.77 -24.71
CA ARG A 246 17.50 -22.92 -23.76
C ARG A 246 17.31 -21.42 -24.04
N SER A 247 17.08 -21.03 -25.28
CA SER A 247 16.79 -19.64 -25.66
C SER A 247 15.52 -19.08 -24.97
N THR A 248 14.61 -19.96 -24.52
CA THR A 248 13.37 -19.59 -23.83
C THR A 248 13.53 -19.36 -22.33
N TYR A 249 14.74 -19.51 -21.77
CA TYR A 249 15.00 -19.40 -20.33
C TYR A 249 14.51 -18.08 -19.73
N THR A 250 14.83 -16.95 -20.36
CA THR A 250 14.39 -15.63 -19.91
C THR A 250 12.86 -15.51 -19.95
N LEU A 251 12.22 -16.06 -20.98
CA LEU A 251 10.76 -16.07 -21.09
C LEU A 251 10.12 -16.92 -19.98
N LYS A 252 10.73 -18.07 -19.64
CA LYS A 252 10.26 -18.90 -18.52
C LYS A 252 10.27 -18.11 -17.20
N ILE A 253 11.33 -17.35 -16.94
CA ILE A 253 11.42 -16.50 -15.74
C ILE A 253 10.25 -15.49 -15.72
N GLU A 254 9.98 -14.82 -16.82
CA GLU A 254 8.89 -13.83 -16.89
C GLU A 254 7.50 -14.49 -16.73
N ILE A 255 7.30 -15.71 -17.23
CA ILE A 255 6.07 -16.48 -17.01
C ILE A 255 5.92 -16.87 -15.53
N LEU A 256 7.01 -17.28 -14.86
CA LEU A 256 6.98 -17.61 -13.42
C LEU A 256 6.69 -16.39 -12.55
N LYS A 257 7.31 -15.26 -12.86
CA LYS A 257 6.98 -13.97 -12.20
C LYS A 257 5.51 -13.62 -12.38
N LEU A 258 5.03 -13.70 -13.63
CA LEU A 258 3.63 -13.45 -13.95
C LEU A 258 2.69 -14.36 -13.15
N PHE A 259 3.04 -15.63 -12.99
CA PHE A 259 2.27 -16.58 -12.19
C PHE A 259 2.20 -16.17 -10.73
N VAL A 260 3.35 -15.93 -10.08
CA VAL A 260 3.42 -15.55 -8.66
C VAL A 260 2.67 -14.23 -8.39
N ARG A 261 2.86 -13.23 -9.25
CA ARG A 261 2.16 -11.94 -9.13
C ARG A 261 0.67 -12.04 -9.38
N THR A 262 0.23 -12.94 -10.28
CA THR A 262 -1.19 -13.23 -10.46
C THR A 262 -1.77 -13.93 -9.23
N CYS A 263 -1.02 -14.87 -8.63
CA CYS A 263 -1.39 -15.47 -7.34
C CYS A 263 -1.53 -14.42 -6.25
N TRP A 264 -0.60 -13.47 -6.17
CA TRP A 264 -0.66 -12.35 -5.22
C TRP A 264 -1.94 -11.53 -5.39
N LEU A 265 -2.23 -11.08 -6.61
CA LEU A 265 -3.41 -10.26 -6.89
C LEU A 265 -4.74 -11.00 -6.71
N THR A 266 -4.77 -12.29 -6.97
CA THR A 266 -6.01 -13.10 -6.85
C THR A 266 -6.23 -13.73 -5.49
N GLY A 267 -5.18 -13.81 -4.66
CA GLY A 267 -5.18 -14.54 -3.41
C GLY A 267 -5.25 -16.06 -3.58
N ILE A 268 -4.99 -16.58 -4.79
CA ILE A 268 -4.89 -18.01 -5.07
C ILE A 268 -3.47 -18.48 -4.72
N ARG A 269 -3.31 -19.75 -4.27
CA ARG A 269 -2.01 -20.31 -3.87
C ARG A 269 -1.30 -19.48 -2.80
N ARG A 270 -2.02 -19.13 -1.74
CA ARG A 270 -1.46 -18.41 -0.58
C ARG A 270 -0.29 -19.16 0.08
N ASP A 271 -0.27 -20.49 -0.05
CA ASP A 271 0.83 -21.33 0.41
C ASP A 271 2.18 -20.97 -0.21
N LEU A 272 2.17 -20.40 -1.42
CA LEU A 272 3.37 -19.95 -2.13
C LEU A 272 3.80 -18.53 -1.74
N LEU A 273 2.86 -17.69 -1.27
CA LEU A 273 3.09 -16.26 -1.12
C LEU A 273 3.71 -15.90 0.24
N PRO A 274 4.56 -14.88 0.31
CA PRO A 274 5.05 -14.37 1.58
C PRO A 274 3.91 -13.72 2.37
N GLU A 275 3.85 -13.99 3.67
CA GLU A 275 2.93 -13.34 4.61
C GLU A 275 3.66 -12.26 5.39
N ASP A 276 3.16 -11.03 5.36
CA ASP A 276 3.66 -9.97 6.26
C ASP A 276 2.81 -9.90 7.53
N LYS A 277 3.09 -10.82 8.46
CA LYS A 277 2.41 -10.86 9.77
C LYS A 277 2.54 -9.54 10.53
N THR A 278 3.64 -8.82 10.33
CA THR A 278 3.88 -7.53 11.00
C THR A 278 2.90 -6.46 10.50
N TYR A 279 2.67 -6.42 9.19
CA TYR A 279 1.68 -5.52 8.61
C TYR A 279 0.25 -5.87 9.07
N GLU A 280 -0.11 -7.14 9.04
CA GLU A 280 -1.44 -7.58 9.51
C GLU A 280 -1.68 -7.25 10.99
N GLU A 281 -0.69 -7.49 11.85
CA GLU A 281 -0.77 -7.16 13.28
C GLU A 281 -0.90 -5.64 13.50
N TYR A 282 -0.14 -4.83 12.75
CA TYR A 282 -0.24 -3.38 12.82
C TYR A 282 -1.62 -2.88 12.42
N MET A 283 -2.18 -3.37 11.31
CA MET A 283 -3.50 -2.96 10.84
C MET A 283 -4.62 -3.35 11.81
N LYS A 284 -4.53 -4.53 12.43
CA LYS A 284 -5.45 -4.95 13.51
C LYS A 284 -5.33 -4.02 14.73
N ALA A 285 -4.10 -3.66 15.11
CA ALA A 285 -3.87 -2.74 16.21
C ALA A 285 -4.40 -1.34 15.90
N LEU A 286 -4.24 -0.85 14.66
CA LEU A 286 -4.75 0.43 14.21
C LEU A 286 -6.28 0.49 14.28
N TYR A 287 -6.96 -0.57 13.84
CA TYR A 287 -8.40 -0.69 14.00
C TYR A 287 -8.81 -0.73 15.47
N ALA A 288 -8.14 -1.54 16.29
CA ALA A 288 -8.41 -1.66 17.72
C ALA A 288 -8.21 -0.32 18.46
N TRP A 289 -7.20 0.45 18.09
CA TRP A 289 -6.95 1.76 18.67
C TRP A 289 -8.08 2.74 18.35
N ASN A 290 -8.48 2.82 17.07
CA ASN A 290 -9.55 3.74 16.64
C ASN A 290 -10.92 3.37 17.23
N THR A 291 -11.16 2.09 17.53
CA THR A 291 -12.40 1.62 18.18
C THR A 291 -12.32 1.52 19.70
N GLY A 292 -11.19 1.90 20.30
CA GLY A 292 -10.99 1.87 21.75
C GLY A 292 -10.89 0.48 22.37
N ASN A 293 -10.59 -0.54 21.57
CA ASN A 293 -10.44 -1.93 22.04
C ASN A 293 -9.08 -2.18 22.70
N TYR A 294 -8.96 -1.79 23.96
CA TYR A 294 -7.70 -1.95 24.72
C TYR A 294 -7.21 -3.41 24.80
N MET A 295 -8.11 -4.38 24.83
CA MET A 295 -7.70 -5.78 24.98
C MET A 295 -6.78 -6.24 23.84
N GLU A 296 -7.04 -5.80 22.63
CA GLU A 296 -6.21 -6.09 21.45
C GLU A 296 -4.92 -5.26 21.42
N LEU A 297 -4.89 -4.10 22.10
CA LEU A 297 -3.72 -3.23 22.16
C LEU A 297 -2.65 -3.68 23.17
N LYS A 298 -2.94 -4.63 24.07
CA LYS A 298 -1.98 -5.10 25.09
C LYS A 298 -0.65 -5.53 24.49
N ASN A 299 -0.70 -6.22 23.35
CA ASN A 299 0.50 -6.69 22.66
C ASN A 299 1.34 -5.52 22.13
N VAL A 300 0.69 -4.49 21.59
CA VAL A 300 1.35 -3.27 21.07
C VAL A 300 2.12 -2.56 22.18
N TYR A 301 1.46 -2.32 23.32
CA TYR A 301 2.11 -1.72 24.48
C TYR A 301 3.30 -2.56 24.96
N ASN A 302 3.18 -3.89 24.94
CA ASN A 302 4.30 -4.78 25.32
C ASN A 302 5.46 -4.71 24.32
N ILE A 303 5.16 -4.58 23.02
CA ILE A 303 6.18 -4.41 21.98
C ILE A 303 6.93 -3.09 22.19
N VAL A 304 6.22 -2.00 22.48
CA VAL A 304 6.87 -0.71 22.76
C VAL A 304 7.76 -0.79 23.97
N GLU A 305 7.27 -1.33 25.09
CA GLU A 305 8.06 -1.45 26.32
C GLU A 305 9.31 -2.29 26.10
N LYS A 306 9.17 -3.48 25.51
CA LYS A 306 10.30 -4.38 25.22
C LYS A 306 11.25 -3.76 24.20
N GLY A 307 10.71 -3.11 23.16
CA GLY A 307 11.49 -2.46 22.11
C GLY A 307 12.35 -1.32 22.65
N ILE A 308 11.79 -0.45 23.50
CA ILE A 308 12.54 0.65 24.14
C ILE A 308 13.67 0.10 25.03
N LEU A 309 13.39 -0.92 25.83
CA LEU A 309 14.39 -1.54 26.67
C LEU A 309 15.49 -2.21 25.84
N ALA A 310 15.14 -2.95 24.81
CA ALA A 310 16.09 -3.62 23.91
C ALA A 310 16.93 -2.63 23.10
N TRP A 311 16.33 -1.49 22.67
CA TRP A 311 17.04 -0.42 21.96
C TRP A 311 18.21 0.15 22.75
N ASN A 312 18.04 0.29 24.06
CA ASN A 312 19.07 0.84 24.94
C ASN A 312 20.09 -0.21 25.44
N GLY A 313 19.99 -1.44 24.97
CA GLY A 313 20.85 -2.55 25.34
C GLY A 313 20.13 -3.56 26.24
N GLN A 314 20.47 -4.82 26.06
CA GLN A 314 19.93 -5.90 26.89
C GLN A 314 20.37 -5.76 28.34
N VAL A 315 19.41 -5.65 29.25
CA VAL A 315 19.64 -5.73 30.70
C VAL A 315 19.01 -7.02 31.23
N THR A 316 19.64 -7.61 32.21
CA THR A 316 19.28 -8.95 32.76
C THR A 316 17.90 -8.95 33.45
N ASN A 317 17.44 -7.79 33.95
CA ASN A 317 16.19 -7.69 34.71
C ASN A 317 15.10 -6.90 33.94
N GLN A 318 13.87 -7.34 34.11
CA GLN A 318 12.71 -6.58 33.63
C GLN A 318 12.63 -5.21 34.31
N ASN A 319 12.30 -4.16 33.54
CA ASN A 319 12.23 -2.77 34.00
C ASN A 319 13.58 -2.07 34.27
N GLU A 320 14.67 -2.60 33.80
CA GLU A 320 15.97 -1.96 33.86
C GLU A 320 16.38 -1.53 32.44
N MET A 321 16.85 -0.28 32.31
CA MET A 321 17.37 0.26 31.08
C MET A 321 18.84 0.62 31.26
N GLN A 322 19.66 0.25 30.28
CA GLN A 322 21.05 0.69 30.25
C GLN A 322 21.09 2.14 29.76
N VAL A 323 21.68 3.01 30.55
CA VAL A 323 21.92 4.40 30.12
C VAL A 323 23.22 4.42 29.32
N LEU A 324 23.12 4.78 28.04
CA LEU A 324 24.29 4.89 27.16
C LEU A 324 25.19 6.03 27.62
N ILE A 325 26.34 5.69 28.15
CA ILE A 325 27.44 6.64 28.42
C ILE A 325 28.18 6.83 27.07
N LYS A 326 28.39 8.06 26.64
CA LYS A 326 29.06 8.42 25.36
C LYS A 326 30.43 7.75 25.14
N ASN A 327 30.99 7.14 26.14
CA ASN A 327 32.33 6.54 26.07
C ASN A 327 32.24 5.02 25.88
N LYS A 328 32.34 4.55 24.64
CA LYS A 328 32.29 3.12 24.23
C LYS A 328 33.35 2.23 24.92
N LYS A 329 34.33 2.80 25.66
CA LYS A 329 35.39 2.09 26.37
C LYS A 329 35.15 1.98 27.87
N SER A 330 34.01 2.41 28.39
CA SER A 330 33.72 2.33 29.81
C SER A 330 33.51 0.86 30.23
N LYS A 331 34.22 0.41 31.25
CA LYS A 331 34.01 -0.88 31.94
C LYS A 331 32.75 -0.87 32.81
N TYR A 332 32.10 0.26 32.97
CA TYR A 332 30.95 0.45 33.83
C TYR A 332 29.67 0.67 32.99
N HIS A 333 28.63 -0.04 33.38
CA HIS A 333 27.29 0.13 32.82
C HIS A 333 26.41 0.81 33.86
N LEU A 334 25.79 1.91 33.49
CA LEU A 334 24.81 2.60 34.31
C LEU A 334 23.46 2.02 34.03
N ILE A 335 22.79 1.46 35.02
CA ILE A 335 21.47 0.86 34.91
C ILE A 335 20.46 1.74 35.67
N GLN A 336 19.38 2.11 34.99
CA GLN A 336 18.29 2.84 35.62
C GLN A 336 17.04 1.98 35.64
N LYS A 337 16.36 1.92 36.79
CA LYS A 337 15.04 1.29 36.90
C LYS A 337 13.99 2.23 36.35
N ILE A 338 13.21 1.76 35.38
CA ILE A 338 12.15 2.53 34.74
C ILE A 338 10.84 1.79 34.94
N GLN A 339 9.82 2.51 35.42
CA GLN A 339 8.46 2.04 35.45
C GLN A 339 7.65 2.77 34.37
N ILE A 340 7.39 2.12 33.28
CA ILE A 340 6.53 2.63 32.22
C ILE A 340 5.09 2.22 32.56
N ARG A 341 4.21 3.19 32.81
CA ARG A 341 2.79 2.93 33.10
C ARG A 341 1.94 3.35 31.92
N LYS A 342 1.19 2.40 31.38
CA LYS A 342 0.26 2.62 30.26
C LYS A 342 -0.90 3.51 30.74
N LYS A 343 -1.27 4.51 29.93
CA LYS A 343 -2.50 5.28 30.11
C LYS A 343 -3.45 4.95 28.96
N VAL A 344 -4.57 4.31 29.28
CA VAL A 344 -5.52 3.77 28.29
C VAL A 344 -6.89 4.44 28.36
N ASP A 345 -7.04 5.42 29.22
CA ASP A 345 -8.34 6.04 29.53
C ASP A 345 -8.86 6.95 28.40
N ASP A 346 -7.96 7.40 27.53
CA ASP A 346 -8.22 8.40 26.47
C ASP A 346 -8.24 7.78 25.06
N LEU A 347 -8.56 6.50 24.93
CA LEU A 347 -8.70 5.88 23.61
C LEU A 347 -9.95 6.41 22.89
N PRO A 348 -9.91 6.55 21.56
CA PRO A 348 -11.10 6.87 20.78
C PRO A 348 -12.22 5.86 21.04
N LYS A 349 -13.46 6.31 20.92
CA LYS A 349 -14.65 5.45 21.14
C LYS A 349 -15.51 5.41 19.88
N GLN A 350 -14.90 5.18 18.74
CA GLN A 350 -15.67 4.96 17.52
C GLN A 350 -16.41 3.62 17.58
N GLU A 351 -17.63 3.59 17.08
CA GLU A 351 -18.38 2.35 17.01
C GLU A 351 -17.68 1.34 16.07
N PRO A 352 -17.62 0.06 16.46
CA PRO A 352 -17.08 -0.97 15.58
C PRO A 352 -17.85 -1.05 14.26
N GLY A 353 -17.13 -1.16 13.15
CA GLY A 353 -17.72 -1.22 11.82
C GLY A 353 -16.72 -0.87 10.74
N ILE A 354 -17.20 -0.21 9.70
CA ILE A 354 -16.35 0.35 8.65
C ILE A 354 -15.98 1.78 9.08
N LEU A 355 -14.69 2.01 9.34
CA LEU A 355 -14.18 3.32 9.72
C LEU A 355 -13.71 4.05 8.45
N SER A 356 -14.47 5.05 8.01
CA SER A 356 -14.12 5.91 6.87
C SER A 356 -13.24 7.10 7.27
N THR A 357 -13.33 7.51 8.53
CA THR A 357 -12.47 8.52 9.15
C THR A 357 -11.78 7.90 10.35
N PHE A 358 -10.47 7.94 10.39
CA PHE A 358 -9.67 7.34 11.46
C PHE A 358 -8.29 7.99 11.50
N ARG A 359 -7.59 7.81 12.60
CA ARG A 359 -6.19 8.20 12.69
C ARG A 359 -5.33 7.06 12.14
N ASP A 360 -4.40 7.38 11.27
CA ASP A 360 -3.50 6.44 10.57
C ASP A 360 -2.27 6.03 11.38
N GLU A 361 -2.09 6.63 12.57
CA GLU A 361 -1.05 6.30 13.52
C GLU A 361 -1.65 5.96 14.89
N LEU A 362 -0.97 5.07 15.61
CA LEU A 362 -1.34 4.71 16.99
C LEU A 362 -0.79 5.76 17.95
N ARG A 363 -1.64 6.52 18.62
CA ARG A 363 -1.20 7.44 19.68
C ARG A 363 -1.25 6.71 21.02
N LEU A 364 -0.11 6.27 21.51
CA LEU A 364 0.04 5.55 22.78
C LEU A 364 0.44 6.53 23.87
N LYS A 365 -0.27 6.48 25.00
CA LYS A 365 -0.01 7.37 26.14
C LYS A 365 0.62 6.60 27.28
N TYR A 366 1.62 7.21 27.90
CA TYR A 366 2.34 6.67 29.05
C TYR A 366 2.44 7.71 30.16
N ARG A 367 2.36 7.24 31.41
CA ARG A 367 2.53 8.05 32.61
C ARG A 367 3.75 7.55 33.38
N TYR A 368 4.66 8.43 33.73
CA TYR A 368 5.84 8.09 34.52
C TYR A 368 5.90 8.85 35.85
N SER A 369 5.02 9.84 36.08
CA SER A 369 4.77 10.41 37.41
C SER A 369 3.31 10.90 37.47
N ARG A 370 2.88 11.39 38.66
CA ARG A 370 1.49 11.87 38.84
C ARG A 370 1.07 12.94 37.85
N ASN A 371 2.03 13.76 37.41
CA ASN A 371 1.76 14.95 36.56
C ASN A 371 2.51 14.93 35.22
N LEU A 372 3.27 13.87 34.93
CA LEU A 372 4.06 13.78 33.71
C LEU A 372 3.58 12.62 32.86
N GLU A 373 3.03 12.99 31.72
CA GLU A 373 2.55 12.07 30.66
C GLU A 373 3.35 12.33 29.39
N THR A 374 3.53 11.30 28.60
CA THR A 374 4.13 11.39 27.28
C THR A 374 3.28 10.63 26.29
N GLU A 375 3.27 11.09 25.07
CA GLU A 375 2.61 10.46 23.95
C GLU A 375 3.66 9.94 22.97
N LEU A 376 3.38 8.78 22.39
CA LEU A 376 4.16 8.17 21.31
C LEU A 376 3.23 7.95 20.14
N ASP A 377 3.43 8.69 19.07
CA ASP A 377 2.79 8.41 17.79
C ASP A 377 3.60 7.31 17.08
N MET A 378 2.95 6.20 16.82
CA MET A 378 3.57 5.01 16.26
C MET A 378 2.91 4.67 14.92
N ASP A 379 3.69 4.80 13.88
CA ASP A 379 3.37 4.33 12.52
C ASP A 379 3.83 2.88 12.30
N TYR A 380 3.58 2.36 11.11
CA TYR A 380 4.03 1.04 10.72
C TYR A 380 5.56 0.88 10.77
N SER A 381 6.30 1.93 10.37
CA SER A 381 7.76 1.87 10.31
C SER A 381 8.38 1.72 11.69
N LEU A 382 7.92 2.52 12.65
CA LEU A 382 8.35 2.41 14.05
C LEU A 382 7.91 1.08 14.68
N TYR A 383 6.68 0.64 14.40
CA TYR A 383 6.19 -0.66 14.88
C TYR A 383 7.07 -1.82 14.39
N LYS A 384 7.38 -1.84 13.10
CA LYS A 384 8.28 -2.82 12.48
C LYS A 384 9.68 -2.76 13.09
N LEU A 385 10.24 -1.56 13.24
CA LEU A 385 11.57 -1.36 13.81
C LEU A 385 11.65 -1.90 15.25
N LEU A 386 10.67 -1.60 16.10
CA LEU A 386 10.63 -2.12 17.46
C LEU A 386 10.57 -3.66 17.51
N LYS A 387 9.79 -4.27 16.60
CA LYS A 387 9.78 -5.74 16.48
C LYS A 387 11.13 -6.30 16.04
N MET A 388 11.82 -5.64 15.11
CA MET A 388 13.17 -6.04 14.69
C MET A 388 14.18 -5.92 15.84
N VAL A 389 14.13 -4.83 16.61
CA VAL A 389 15.00 -4.61 17.77
C VAL A 389 14.78 -5.67 18.85
N ILE A 390 13.55 -6.03 19.15
CA ILE A 390 13.22 -7.12 20.08
C ILE A 390 13.84 -8.45 19.61
N ASN A 391 13.94 -8.66 18.30
CA ASN A 391 14.53 -9.85 17.69
C ASN A 391 16.04 -9.75 17.47
N GLY A 392 16.71 -8.75 18.06
CA GLY A 392 18.17 -8.63 18.08
C GLY A 392 18.75 -7.70 17.00
N TYR A 393 17.92 -6.98 16.23
CA TYR A 393 18.42 -5.93 15.35
C TYR A 393 19.00 -4.77 16.17
N ILE A 394 20.17 -4.31 15.79
CA ILE A 394 20.83 -3.16 16.43
C ILE A 394 20.62 -1.95 15.53
N PRO A 395 19.78 -0.98 15.94
CA PRO A 395 19.53 0.20 15.14
C PRO A 395 20.79 1.06 14.99
N ASN A 396 20.91 1.72 13.84
CA ASN A 396 21.97 2.69 13.58
C ASN A 396 21.39 4.11 13.58
N MET A 397 22.24 5.15 13.37
CA MET A 397 21.79 6.55 13.43
C MET A 397 20.87 6.97 12.26
N ASN A 398 20.68 6.10 11.27
CA ASN A 398 19.86 6.37 10.09
C ASN A 398 18.49 5.65 10.13
N ASP A 399 18.26 4.82 11.16
CA ASP A 399 16.99 4.15 11.43
C ASP A 399 16.08 5.02 12.30
#